data_e61a34549291da4210264edb055e07ad
#
_entry.id   e61a34549291da4210264edb055e07ad
#
_cell.length_a   1.000
_cell.length_b   1.000
_cell.length_c   1.000
_cell.angle_alpha   90.00
_cell.angle_beta   90.00
_cell.angle_gamma   90.00
#
_symmetry.space_group_name_H-M   'P 1'
#
loop_
_entity.id
_entity.type
_entity.pdbx_description
1 polymer ?
#
loop_
_entity_poly.entity_id
_entity_poly.type
_entity_poly.pdbx_seq_one_letter_code
_entity_poly.pdbx_strand_id
1 'polypeptide(L)'
;MTGIIAHRGYSKLFPENTMLAFKEAAKFDITGIELDVQLTKDSHVIICHDETIDRTSNGSGLIKDMTLEDLKSLYFYGKFKGQVEENADIQIPTLEEFFQWFKPLDIMVNIELKTNIFRYEGLVEKVNELIQQFDLFDRVILSSFQHHTMNTAKKVNPKLKTGLLTVSGTLQPGNYTASHGHDYYHPFFMTLEAEDMENLTANKIGVNTYTVNSTEDMKKLIDAKVTNIITDDVALGLQVLNASK
;
A
#
# COMPACT_ATOMS: atom_id res chain seq x y z
N MET A 1 -4.31 4.55 -19.18
CA MET A 1 -4.73 5.78 -18.44
C MET A 1 -4.19 5.62 -17.03
N THR A 2 -3.52 6.66 -16.49
CA THR A 2 -2.96 6.65 -15.13
C THR A 2 -4.08 6.58 -14.09
N GLY A 3 -3.90 5.77 -13.03
CA GLY A 3 -4.83 5.66 -11.91
C GLY A 3 -4.36 6.41 -10.67
N ILE A 4 -5.27 6.65 -9.71
CA ILE A 4 -4.97 7.24 -8.40
C ILE A 4 -5.19 6.18 -7.32
N ILE A 5 -4.18 5.96 -6.48
CA ILE A 5 -4.21 5.05 -5.33
C ILE A 5 -4.06 5.90 -4.05
N ALA A 6 -4.94 5.67 -3.10
CA ALA A 6 -4.96 6.34 -1.81
C ALA A 6 -3.90 5.74 -0.87
N HIS A 7 -2.81 6.46 -0.59
CA HIS A 7 -1.71 6.05 0.29
C HIS A 7 -2.18 5.97 1.74
N ARG A 8 -2.25 4.76 2.29
CA ARG A 8 -2.77 4.46 3.63
C ARG A 8 -4.20 4.98 3.85
N GLY A 9 -5.02 4.98 2.75
CA GLY A 9 -6.31 5.65 2.71
C GLY A 9 -6.21 7.15 2.39
N TYR A 10 -7.19 7.96 2.75
CA TYR A 10 -7.13 9.43 2.59
C TYR A 10 -6.31 10.07 3.72
N SER A 11 -5.05 9.72 3.81
CA SER A 11 -4.14 10.06 4.93
C SER A 11 -3.81 11.56 5.04
N LYS A 12 -4.10 12.34 4.01
CA LYS A 12 -4.01 13.81 4.07
C LYS A 12 -4.94 14.41 5.12
N LEU A 13 -6.17 13.89 5.22
CA LEU A 13 -7.25 14.44 6.06
C LEU A 13 -7.72 13.50 7.17
N PHE A 14 -7.33 12.23 7.15
CA PHE A 14 -7.77 11.22 8.12
C PHE A 14 -6.58 10.40 8.64
N PRO A 15 -6.69 9.77 9.82
CA PRO A 15 -5.62 8.93 10.37
C PRO A 15 -5.23 7.79 9.42
N GLU A 16 -3.93 7.74 9.06
CA GLU A 16 -3.40 6.75 8.14
C GLU A 16 -3.65 5.30 8.59
N ASN A 17 -3.85 4.39 7.65
CA ASN A 17 -4.01 2.95 7.90
C ASN A 17 -5.17 2.61 8.86
N THR A 18 -6.23 3.42 8.89
CA THR A 18 -7.44 3.18 9.67
C THR A 18 -8.65 2.94 8.77
N MET A 19 -9.67 2.25 9.30
CA MET A 19 -10.92 2.06 8.55
C MET A 19 -11.59 3.38 8.18
N LEU A 20 -11.43 4.42 9.01
CA LEU A 20 -11.91 5.78 8.70
C LEU A 20 -11.26 6.31 7.41
N ALA A 21 -9.91 6.28 7.32
CA ALA A 21 -9.20 6.78 6.15
C ALA A 21 -9.54 5.98 4.88
N PHE A 22 -9.73 4.66 4.98
CA PHE A 22 -10.11 3.81 3.85
C PHE A 22 -11.53 4.10 3.37
N LYS A 23 -12.49 4.21 4.28
CA LYS A 23 -13.88 4.55 3.96
C LYS A 23 -14.00 5.93 3.32
N GLU A 24 -13.23 6.91 3.81
CA GLU A 24 -13.22 8.27 3.24
C GLU A 24 -12.58 8.30 1.85
N ALA A 25 -11.50 7.53 1.61
CA ALA A 25 -10.90 7.38 0.28
C ALA A 25 -11.88 6.76 -0.73
N ALA A 26 -12.62 5.73 -0.32
CA ALA A 26 -13.55 5.01 -1.18
C ALA A 26 -14.80 5.82 -1.59
N LYS A 27 -15.00 7.04 -1.05
CA LYS A 27 -16.03 7.97 -1.53
C LYS A 27 -15.66 8.66 -2.85
N PHE A 28 -14.41 8.52 -3.26
CA PHE A 28 -13.87 9.11 -4.50
C PHE A 28 -13.73 8.03 -5.58
N ASP A 29 -13.72 8.45 -6.85
CA ASP A 29 -13.51 7.58 -8.01
C ASP A 29 -12.02 7.24 -8.18
N ILE A 30 -11.46 6.56 -7.18
CA ILE A 30 -10.05 6.13 -7.14
C ILE A 30 -9.87 4.75 -7.75
N THR A 31 -8.67 4.48 -8.25
CA THR A 31 -8.30 3.16 -8.77
C THR A 31 -8.12 2.14 -7.64
N GLY A 32 -7.63 2.58 -6.48
CA GLY A 32 -7.38 1.68 -5.37
C GLY A 32 -6.92 2.36 -4.09
N ILE A 33 -6.65 1.51 -3.10
CA ILE A 33 -6.12 1.87 -1.79
C ILE A 33 -4.76 1.18 -1.63
N GLU A 34 -3.82 1.86 -1.02
CA GLU A 34 -2.57 1.27 -0.55
C GLU A 34 -2.60 1.19 0.97
N LEU A 35 -2.01 0.13 1.54
CA LEU A 35 -1.90 -0.10 2.97
C LEU A 35 -0.68 -0.97 3.32
N ASP A 36 -0.27 -0.91 4.60
CA ASP A 36 0.90 -1.60 5.13
C ASP A 36 0.50 -2.71 6.11
N VAL A 37 1.09 -3.91 6.01
CA VAL A 37 0.77 -5.02 6.92
C VAL A 37 1.97 -5.57 7.66
N GLN A 38 1.72 -5.97 8.92
CA GLN A 38 2.67 -6.59 9.84
C GLN A 38 1.98 -7.71 10.62
N LEU A 39 2.75 -8.51 11.40
CA LEU A 39 2.20 -9.49 12.34
C LEU A 39 2.29 -9.01 13.79
N THR A 40 1.21 -9.26 14.52
CA THR A 40 1.20 -9.18 15.99
C THR A 40 1.95 -10.34 16.63
N LYS A 41 2.19 -10.26 17.94
CA LYS A 41 2.78 -11.33 18.76
C LYS A 41 2.02 -12.66 18.65
N ASP A 42 0.71 -12.60 18.58
CA ASP A 42 -0.20 -13.73 18.42
C ASP A 42 -0.58 -14.01 16.97
N SER A 43 0.26 -13.51 16.04
CA SER A 43 0.23 -13.84 14.60
C SER A 43 -1.02 -13.40 13.83
N HIS A 44 -1.68 -12.32 14.20
CA HIS A 44 -2.70 -11.68 13.39
C HIS A 44 -2.06 -10.72 12.38
N VAL A 45 -2.59 -10.67 11.16
CA VAL A 45 -2.19 -9.68 10.15
C VAL A 45 -2.93 -8.38 10.42
N ILE A 46 -2.20 -7.35 10.85
CA ILE A 46 -2.74 -6.02 11.15
C ILE A 46 -2.24 -4.99 10.13
N ILE A 47 -2.93 -3.84 10.08
CA ILE A 47 -2.60 -2.76 9.15
C ILE A 47 -1.96 -1.61 9.92
N CYS A 48 -0.64 -1.41 9.74
CA CYS A 48 0.13 -0.32 10.33
C CYS A 48 1.46 -0.17 9.61
N HIS A 49 1.93 1.09 9.44
CA HIS A 49 3.17 1.37 8.71
C HIS A 49 4.42 1.13 9.55
N ASP A 50 4.53 1.82 10.70
CA ASP A 50 5.73 1.77 11.53
C ASP A 50 5.79 0.46 12.32
N GLU A 51 6.98 0.00 12.65
CA GLU A 51 7.17 -1.18 13.52
C GLU A 51 6.75 -0.90 14.97
N THR A 52 6.67 0.37 15.36
CA THR A 52 6.16 0.82 16.67
C THR A 52 4.85 1.59 16.49
N ILE A 53 4.03 1.62 17.54
CA ILE A 53 2.75 2.34 17.53
C ILE A 53 2.82 3.78 18.04
N ASP A 54 4.03 4.24 18.42
CA ASP A 54 4.27 5.49 19.15
C ASP A 54 3.82 6.73 18.39
N ARG A 55 4.04 6.79 17.07
CA ARG A 55 3.70 7.94 16.22
C ARG A 55 2.21 8.04 15.94
N THR A 56 1.55 6.90 15.82
CA THR A 56 0.19 6.85 15.26
C THR A 56 -0.89 6.62 16.31
N SER A 57 -0.55 6.18 17.53
CA SER A 57 -1.53 5.81 18.55
C SER A 57 -1.35 6.56 19.88
N ASN A 58 -2.22 6.24 20.84
CA ASN A 58 -2.09 6.65 22.25
C ASN A 58 -1.29 5.64 23.11
N GLY A 59 -0.70 4.60 22.48
CA GLY A 59 0.18 3.64 23.11
C GLY A 59 1.64 3.83 22.74
N SER A 60 2.49 2.88 23.14
CA SER A 60 3.92 2.83 22.77
C SER A 60 4.39 1.38 22.72
N GLY A 61 5.39 1.09 21.88
CA GLY A 61 6.04 -0.22 21.80
C GLY A 61 5.98 -0.86 20.41
N LEU A 62 6.63 -2.01 20.29
CA LEU A 62 6.73 -2.76 19.04
C LEU A 62 5.48 -3.62 18.80
N ILE A 63 4.91 -3.53 17.62
CA ILE A 63 3.75 -4.32 17.18
C ILE A 63 3.99 -5.83 17.38
N LYS A 64 5.16 -6.32 17.00
CA LYS A 64 5.50 -7.76 17.12
C LYS A 64 5.51 -8.31 18.56
N ASP A 65 5.57 -7.45 19.56
CA ASP A 65 5.60 -7.80 20.97
C ASP A 65 4.22 -7.65 21.66
N MET A 66 3.21 -7.16 20.94
CA MET A 66 1.83 -6.91 21.40
C MET A 66 0.84 -7.91 20.77
N THR A 67 -0.15 -8.31 21.54
CA THR A 67 -1.28 -9.12 21.03
C THR A 67 -2.27 -8.23 20.27
N LEU A 68 -3.15 -8.86 19.48
CA LEU A 68 -4.23 -8.11 18.82
C LEU A 68 -5.15 -7.43 19.85
N GLU A 69 -5.43 -8.07 20.98
CA GLU A 69 -6.24 -7.51 22.07
C GLU A 69 -5.60 -6.23 22.64
N ASP A 70 -4.29 -6.25 22.90
CA ASP A 70 -3.54 -5.08 23.38
C ASP A 70 -3.68 -3.91 22.37
N LEU A 71 -3.47 -4.18 21.09
CA LEU A 71 -3.52 -3.19 20.03
C LEU A 71 -4.94 -2.63 19.80
N LYS A 72 -5.98 -3.48 19.88
CA LYS A 72 -7.39 -3.08 19.71
C LYS A 72 -7.88 -2.21 20.88
N SER A 73 -7.21 -2.20 22.01
CA SER A 73 -7.52 -1.31 23.14
C SER A 73 -7.12 0.15 22.91
N LEU A 74 -6.35 0.42 21.83
CA LEU A 74 -5.75 1.72 21.53
C LEU A 74 -6.45 2.41 20.36
N TYR A 75 -6.30 3.75 20.30
CA TYR A 75 -6.79 4.57 19.20
C TYR A 75 -5.62 5.12 18.36
N PHE A 76 -5.74 4.98 17.04
CA PHE A 76 -4.72 5.32 16.06
C PHE A 76 -5.09 6.62 15.33
N TYR A 77 -5.01 7.74 16.01
CA TYR A 77 -5.38 9.05 15.48
C TYR A 77 -4.20 9.82 14.85
N GLY A 78 -2.95 9.41 15.08
CA GLY A 78 -1.77 10.09 14.54
C GLY A 78 -1.76 11.59 14.83
N LYS A 79 -1.57 12.40 13.79
CA LYS A 79 -1.61 13.87 13.84
C LYS A 79 -3.00 14.48 14.08
N PHE A 80 -4.06 13.66 14.05
CA PHE A 80 -5.46 14.11 14.16
C PHE A 80 -6.04 13.96 15.57
N LYS A 81 -5.19 13.83 16.59
CA LYS A 81 -5.61 13.75 18.00
C LYS A 81 -6.53 14.94 18.35
N GLY A 82 -7.72 14.63 18.88
CA GLY A 82 -8.74 15.64 19.23
C GLY A 82 -9.48 16.23 18.03
N GLN A 83 -9.23 15.76 16.81
CA GLN A 83 -9.94 16.17 15.59
C GLN A 83 -10.84 15.08 15.04
N VAL A 84 -10.66 13.84 15.49
CA VAL A 84 -11.48 12.67 15.12
C VAL A 84 -12.10 12.08 16.38
N GLU A 85 -13.29 11.48 16.21
CA GLU A 85 -13.99 10.81 17.28
C GLU A 85 -13.32 9.46 17.58
N GLU A 86 -13.10 9.15 18.88
CA GLU A 86 -12.56 7.87 19.32
C GLU A 86 -13.64 6.78 19.21
N ASN A 87 -13.53 5.97 18.17
CA ASN A 87 -14.44 4.86 17.89
C ASN A 87 -13.71 3.72 17.18
N ALA A 88 -14.41 2.64 16.84
CA ALA A 88 -13.82 1.45 16.22
C ALA A 88 -13.12 1.72 14.88
N ASP A 89 -13.51 2.76 14.13
CA ASP A 89 -12.94 3.07 12.82
C ASP A 89 -11.52 3.67 12.89
N ILE A 90 -11.06 4.10 14.08
CA ILE A 90 -9.68 4.54 14.33
C ILE A 90 -8.90 3.62 15.27
N GLN A 91 -9.42 2.43 15.59
CA GLN A 91 -8.61 1.33 16.12
C GLN A 91 -7.80 0.69 15.00
N ILE A 92 -6.74 -0.05 15.35
CA ILE A 92 -5.93 -0.75 14.35
C ILE A 92 -6.77 -1.79 13.61
N PRO A 93 -6.85 -1.76 12.27
CA PRO A 93 -7.60 -2.78 11.54
C PRO A 93 -6.77 -4.06 11.38
N THR A 94 -7.43 -5.22 11.37
CA THR A 94 -6.85 -6.42 10.78
C THR A 94 -7.05 -6.41 9.27
N LEU A 95 -6.21 -7.16 8.53
CA LEU A 95 -6.39 -7.32 7.08
C LEU A 95 -7.71 -8.04 6.76
N GLU A 96 -8.16 -8.95 7.65
CA GLU A 96 -9.45 -9.62 7.50
C GLU A 96 -10.64 -8.64 7.61
N GLU A 97 -10.64 -7.76 8.61
CA GLU A 97 -11.67 -6.70 8.75
C GLU A 97 -11.69 -5.78 7.54
N PHE A 98 -10.50 -5.41 7.04
CA PHE A 98 -10.40 -4.61 5.82
C PHE A 98 -10.99 -5.36 4.62
N PHE A 99 -10.66 -6.63 4.40
CA PHE A 99 -11.17 -7.41 3.28
C PHE A 99 -12.68 -7.65 3.35
N GLN A 100 -13.26 -7.83 4.53
CA GLN A 100 -14.72 -7.92 4.72
C GLN A 100 -15.43 -6.66 4.20
N TRP A 101 -14.91 -5.49 4.52
CA TRP A 101 -15.43 -4.21 4.04
C TRP A 101 -15.10 -3.96 2.56
N PHE A 102 -13.89 -4.31 2.12
CA PHE A 102 -13.37 -4.03 0.78
C PHE A 102 -14.01 -4.87 -0.32
N LYS A 103 -14.39 -6.12 -0.01
CA LYS A 103 -14.87 -7.11 -0.99
C LYS A 103 -15.96 -6.61 -1.94
N PRO A 104 -17.02 -5.89 -1.51
CA PRO A 104 -18.08 -5.38 -2.38
C PRO A 104 -17.68 -4.19 -3.26
N LEU A 105 -16.52 -3.55 -3.01
CA LEU A 105 -16.08 -2.40 -3.79
C LEU A 105 -15.46 -2.85 -5.12
N ASP A 106 -15.54 -2.00 -6.15
CA ASP A 106 -14.92 -2.25 -7.47
C ASP A 106 -13.62 -1.45 -7.63
N ILE A 107 -12.68 -1.62 -6.70
CA ILE A 107 -11.36 -0.99 -6.71
C ILE A 107 -10.28 -2.04 -6.37
N MET A 108 -9.00 -1.71 -6.59
CA MET A 108 -7.87 -2.57 -6.23
C MET A 108 -7.28 -2.19 -4.86
N VAL A 109 -6.46 -3.08 -4.30
CA VAL A 109 -5.63 -2.77 -3.14
C VAL A 109 -4.17 -3.15 -3.39
N ASN A 110 -3.25 -2.25 -3.05
CA ASN A 110 -1.82 -2.52 -2.94
C ASN A 110 -1.47 -2.74 -1.46
N ILE A 111 -0.94 -3.90 -1.14
CA ILE A 111 -0.57 -4.30 0.22
C ILE A 111 0.95 -4.35 0.33
N GLU A 112 1.53 -3.40 1.07
CA GLU A 112 2.94 -3.46 1.41
C GLU A 112 3.19 -4.44 2.56
N LEU A 113 4.04 -5.44 2.33
CA LEU A 113 4.53 -6.34 3.37
C LEU A 113 5.75 -5.71 4.06
N LYS A 114 5.59 -5.27 5.31
CA LYS A 114 6.63 -4.59 6.12
C LYS A 114 7.65 -5.59 6.66
N THR A 115 8.52 -6.09 5.80
CA THR A 115 9.49 -7.16 6.11
C THR A 115 10.95 -6.72 6.05
N ASN A 116 11.22 -5.42 5.94
CA ASN A 116 12.61 -4.90 5.85
C ASN A 116 13.31 -4.95 7.22
N ILE A 117 12.64 -4.57 8.30
CA ILE A 117 13.18 -4.52 9.67
C ILE A 117 13.00 -5.88 10.34
N PHE A 118 11.75 -6.34 10.44
CA PHE A 118 11.42 -7.67 10.97
C PHE A 118 10.94 -8.58 9.85
N ARG A 119 11.40 -9.84 9.81
CA ARG A 119 11.09 -10.76 8.71
C ARG A 119 9.70 -11.37 8.77
N TYR A 120 9.00 -11.32 9.88
CA TYR A 120 7.65 -11.82 10.09
C TYR A 120 7.41 -13.18 9.40
N GLU A 121 7.93 -14.25 10.00
CA GLU A 121 7.74 -15.61 9.49
C GLU A 121 6.24 -15.94 9.37
N GLY A 122 5.82 -16.45 8.20
CA GLY A 122 4.42 -16.80 7.93
C GLY A 122 3.54 -15.61 7.46
N LEU A 123 4.04 -14.37 7.38
CA LEU A 123 3.24 -13.22 6.92
C LEU A 123 2.73 -13.41 5.49
N VAL A 124 3.59 -13.87 4.57
CA VAL A 124 3.24 -14.07 3.16
C VAL A 124 2.14 -15.12 3.03
N GLU A 125 2.27 -16.22 3.73
CA GLU A 125 1.32 -17.34 3.74
C GLU A 125 -0.05 -16.89 4.24
N LYS A 126 -0.09 -16.20 5.38
CA LYS A 126 -1.33 -15.67 5.99
C LYS A 126 -2.04 -14.65 5.08
N VAL A 127 -1.28 -13.75 4.45
CA VAL A 127 -1.85 -12.78 3.51
C VAL A 127 -2.41 -13.51 2.28
N ASN A 128 -1.69 -14.53 1.74
CA ASN A 128 -2.20 -15.34 0.63
C ASN A 128 -3.48 -16.11 1.01
N GLU A 129 -3.54 -16.68 2.23
CA GLU A 129 -4.74 -17.39 2.74
C GLU A 129 -5.95 -16.43 2.78
N LEU A 130 -5.77 -15.20 3.29
CA LEU A 130 -6.84 -14.19 3.31
C LEU A 130 -7.26 -13.78 1.90
N ILE A 131 -6.32 -13.54 0.97
CA ILE A 131 -6.63 -13.23 -0.43
C ILE A 131 -7.48 -14.35 -1.06
N GLN A 132 -7.13 -15.60 -0.80
CA GLN A 132 -7.86 -16.77 -1.27
C GLN A 132 -9.25 -16.88 -0.63
N GLN A 133 -9.35 -16.70 0.69
CA GLN A 133 -10.60 -16.77 1.44
C GLN A 133 -11.64 -15.75 0.92
N PHE A 134 -11.19 -14.56 0.58
CA PHE A 134 -12.05 -13.47 0.07
C PHE A 134 -12.19 -13.44 -1.46
N ASP A 135 -11.46 -14.30 -2.19
CA ASP A 135 -11.42 -14.36 -3.65
C ASP A 135 -11.01 -13.03 -4.30
N LEU A 136 -9.84 -12.50 -3.89
CA LEU A 136 -9.37 -11.16 -4.26
C LEU A 136 -8.13 -11.15 -5.17
N PHE A 137 -7.72 -12.28 -5.76
CA PHE A 137 -6.49 -12.39 -6.55
C PHE A 137 -6.36 -11.35 -7.66
N ASP A 138 -7.46 -11.02 -8.34
CA ASP A 138 -7.44 -10.08 -9.46
C ASP A 138 -7.33 -8.62 -9.04
N ARG A 139 -7.61 -8.31 -7.76
CA ARG A 139 -7.67 -6.96 -7.22
C ARG A 139 -6.58 -6.62 -6.22
N VAL A 140 -5.69 -7.56 -5.89
CA VAL A 140 -4.61 -7.37 -4.94
C VAL A 140 -3.26 -7.31 -5.65
N ILE A 141 -2.43 -6.33 -5.30
CA ILE A 141 -0.99 -6.30 -5.58
C ILE A 141 -0.28 -6.39 -4.23
N LEU A 142 0.67 -7.31 -4.09
CA LEU A 142 1.60 -7.34 -2.95
C LEU A 142 2.86 -6.57 -3.31
N SER A 143 3.35 -5.75 -2.40
CA SER A 143 4.61 -5.02 -2.60
C SER A 143 5.50 -5.08 -1.35
N SER A 144 6.79 -4.89 -1.52
CA SER A 144 7.74 -4.79 -0.42
C SER A 144 9.06 -4.15 -0.88
N PHE A 145 9.73 -3.43 0.02
CA PHE A 145 11.15 -3.05 -0.14
C PHE A 145 12.08 -4.24 0.02
N GLN A 146 11.63 -5.32 0.65
CA GLN A 146 12.37 -6.57 0.75
C GLN A 146 12.02 -7.47 -0.44
N HIS A 147 12.76 -7.38 -1.54
CA HIS A 147 12.47 -8.10 -2.78
C HIS A 147 12.48 -9.64 -2.59
N HIS A 148 13.24 -10.15 -1.62
CA HIS A 148 13.18 -11.58 -1.27
C HIS A 148 11.80 -12.00 -0.76
N THR A 149 11.06 -11.12 -0.10
CA THR A 149 9.68 -11.37 0.33
C THR A 149 8.76 -11.53 -0.88
N MET A 150 8.95 -10.73 -1.93
CA MET A 150 8.20 -10.86 -3.18
C MET A 150 8.52 -12.17 -3.92
N ASN A 151 9.79 -12.60 -3.92
CA ASN A 151 10.16 -13.94 -4.41
C ASN A 151 9.48 -15.05 -3.60
N THR A 152 9.35 -14.90 -2.27
CA THR A 152 8.61 -15.85 -1.43
C THR A 152 7.14 -15.86 -1.79
N ALA A 153 6.51 -14.69 -2.01
CA ALA A 153 5.12 -14.59 -2.43
C ALA A 153 4.85 -15.35 -3.75
N LYS A 154 5.72 -15.20 -4.75
CA LYS A 154 5.61 -15.97 -6.01
C LYS A 154 5.81 -17.48 -5.83
N LYS A 155 6.63 -17.91 -4.87
CA LYS A 155 6.79 -19.35 -4.54
C LYS A 155 5.57 -19.91 -3.81
N VAL A 156 4.97 -19.14 -2.88
CA VAL A 156 3.74 -19.52 -2.16
C VAL A 156 2.58 -19.63 -3.13
N ASN A 157 2.42 -18.63 -4.01
CA ASN A 157 1.37 -18.66 -5.02
C ASN A 157 1.78 -17.83 -6.26
N PRO A 158 2.07 -18.49 -7.40
CA PRO A 158 2.48 -17.81 -8.63
C PRO A 158 1.43 -16.86 -9.22
N LYS A 159 0.15 -16.96 -8.81
CA LYS A 159 -0.94 -16.09 -9.28
C LYS A 159 -0.91 -14.70 -8.60
N LEU A 160 -0.23 -14.56 -7.47
CA LEU A 160 -0.12 -13.27 -6.79
C LEU A 160 0.57 -12.25 -7.70
N LYS A 161 -0.05 -11.08 -7.88
CA LYS A 161 0.59 -9.93 -8.51
C LYS A 161 1.53 -9.29 -7.49
N THR A 162 2.77 -9.02 -7.92
CA THR A 162 3.83 -8.54 -7.03
C THR A 162 4.52 -7.30 -7.59
N GLY A 163 4.88 -6.37 -6.70
CA GLY A 163 5.57 -5.13 -7.01
C GLY A 163 6.83 -4.94 -6.16
N LEU A 164 7.88 -4.43 -6.78
CA LEU A 164 9.17 -4.16 -6.14
C LEU A 164 9.27 -2.69 -5.74
N LEU A 165 9.25 -2.40 -4.43
CA LEU A 165 9.44 -1.05 -3.89
C LEU A 165 10.93 -0.68 -3.86
N THR A 166 11.27 0.54 -4.28
CA THR A 166 12.64 1.07 -4.23
C THR A 166 12.66 2.54 -3.86
N VAL A 167 13.65 2.95 -3.07
CA VAL A 167 13.91 4.37 -2.72
C VAL A 167 15.04 4.97 -3.55
N SER A 168 15.81 4.14 -4.25
CA SER A 168 16.95 4.55 -5.07
C SER A 168 16.68 4.21 -6.53
N GLY A 169 17.25 4.98 -7.46
CA GLY A 169 17.23 4.65 -8.89
C GLY A 169 17.85 3.27 -9.15
N THR A 170 17.21 2.49 -9.97
CA THR A 170 17.64 1.14 -10.36
C THR A 170 17.93 1.15 -11.85
N LEU A 171 19.13 0.76 -12.25
CA LEU A 171 19.47 0.66 -13.67
C LEU A 171 18.66 -0.46 -14.34
N GLN A 172 18.02 -0.15 -15.47
CA GLN A 172 17.18 -1.08 -16.22
C GLN A 172 16.12 -1.79 -15.36
N PRO A 173 15.25 -1.01 -14.66
CA PRO A 173 14.32 -1.55 -13.67
C PRO A 173 13.31 -2.55 -14.26
N GLY A 174 12.94 -2.38 -15.54
CA GLY A 174 12.07 -3.32 -16.25
C GLY A 174 12.73 -4.69 -16.43
N ASN A 175 13.99 -4.72 -16.86
CA ASN A 175 14.75 -5.96 -16.99
C ASN A 175 14.91 -6.67 -15.65
N TYR A 176 15.23 -5.91 -14.60
CA TYR A 176 15.36 -6.45 -13.24
C TYR A 176 14.04 -7.06 -12.76
N THR A 177 12.95 -6.33 -12.87
CA THR A 177 11.62 -6.75 -12.40
C THR A 177 11.14 -7.99 -13.17
N ALA A 178 11.22 -7.97 -14.51
CA ALA A 178 10.78 -9.07 -15.36
C ALA A 178 11.62 -10.34 -15.16
N SER A 179 12.96 -10.22 -15.02
CA SER A 179 13.83 -11.39 -14.85
C SER A 179 13.57 -12.16 -13.55
N HIS A 180 12.97 -11.51 -12.55
CA HIS A 180 12.56 -12.12 -11.29
C HIS A 180 11.06 -12.52 -11.26
N GLY A 181 10.32 -12.32 -12.36
CA GLY A 181 8.93 -12.75 -12.50
C GLY A 181 7.92 -11.87 -11.75
N HIS A 182 8.27 -10.60 -11.50
CA HIS A 182 7.36 -9.64 -10.85
C HIS A 182 6.61 -8.80 -11.88
N ASP A 183 5.46 -8.25 -11.47
CA ASP A 183 4.49 -7.63 -12.37
C ASP A 183 4.58 -6.11 -12.35
N TYR A 184 5.04 -5.52 -11.24
CA TYR A 184 5.08 -4.09 -11.00
C TYR A 184 6.43 -3.64 -10.43
N TYR A 185 6.79 -2.39 -10.77
CA TYR A 185 7.89 -1.65 -10.16
C TYR A 185 7.33 -0.43 -9.44
N HIS A 186 7.68 -0.25 -8.17
CA HIS A 186 7.18 0.81 -7.31
C HIS A 186 8.34 1.74 -6.89
N PRO A 187 8.76 2.69 -7.73
CA PRO A 187 9.84 3.62 -7.41
C PRO A 187 9.37 4.77 -6.52
N PHE A 188 10.28 5.30 -5.71
CA PHE A 188 10.15 6.66 -5.22
C PHE A 188 10.15 7.62 -6.44
N PHE A 189 9.11 8.43 -6.58
CA PHE A 189 8.83 9.17 -7.83
C PHE A 189 9.98 10.04 -8.33
N MET A 190 10.79 10.61 -7.41
CA MET A 190 11.93 11.48 -7.76
C MET A 190 13.13 10.73 -8.37
N THR A 191 13.12 9.41 -8.33
CA THR A 191 14.20 8.56 -8.87
C THR A 191 13.86 7.94 -10.21
N LEU A 192 12.68 8.25 -10.76
CA LEU A 192 12.19 7.69 -12.03
C LEU A 192 12.58 8.59 -13.19
N GLU A 193 13.43 8.07 -14.08
CA GLU A 193 13.89 8.77 -15.27
C GLU A 193 13.10 8.34 -16.53
N ALA A 194 13.19 9.12 -17.59
CA ALA A 194 12.51 8.80 -18.86
C ALA A 194 12.97 7.46 -19.45
N GLU A 195 14.28 7.18 -19.38
CA GLU A 195 14.88 5.91 -19.82
C GLU A 195 14.33 4.71 -19.05
N ASP A 196 14.06 4.88 -17.74
CA ASP A 196 13.45 3.83 -16.92
C ASP A 196 12.04 3.50 -17.41
N MET A 197 11.24 4.52 -17.75
CA MET A 197 9.88 4.33 -18.28
C MET A 197 9.88 3.58 -19.61
N GLU A 198 10.85 3.87 -20.51
CA GLU A 198 11.02 3.11 -21.74
C GLU A 198 11.35 1.64 -21.47
N ASN A 199 12.29 1.38 -20.56
CA ASN A 199 12.71 0.03 -20.16
C ASN A 199 11.56 -0.75 -19.48
N LEU A 200 10.81 -0.14 -18.56
CA LEU A 200 9.65 -0.72 -17.90
C LEU A 200 8.54 -1.07 -18.91
N THR A 201 8.25 -0.16 -19.84
CA THR A 201 7.25 -0.35 -20.89
C THR A 201 7.62 -1.50 -21.83
N ALA A 202 8.89 -1.55 -22.26
CA ALA A 202 9.41 -2.63 -23.14
C ALA A 202 9.26 -4.01 -22.49
N ASN A 203 9.39 -4.09 -21.17
CA ASN A 203 9.23 -5.31 -20.39
C ASN A 203 7.78 -5.57 -19.90
N LYS A 204 6.82 -4.70 -20.24
CA LYS A 204 5.41 -4.78 -19.81
C LYS A 204 5.24 -4.74 -18.29
N ILE A 205 6.09 -4.02 -17.58
CA ILE A 205 6.03 -3.84 -16.14
C ILE A 205 5.17 -2.63 -15.80
N GLY A 206 4.17 -2.82 -14.92
CA GLY A 206 3.36 -1.72 -14.38
C GLY A 206 4.19 -0.83 -13.43
N VAL A 207 3.89 0.48 -13.41
CA VAL A 207 4.61 1.46 -12.58
C VAL A 207 3.64 2.12 -11.60
N ASN A 208 3.82 1.85 -10.29
CA ASN A 208 3.05 2.48 -9.21
C ASN A 208 4.02 3.32 -8.37
N THR A 209 4.04 4.62 -8.59
CA THR A 209 5.03 5.50 -7.95
C THR A 209 4.48 6.21 -6.72
N TYR A 210 5.31 6.45 -5.71
CA TYR A 210 4.95 6.96 -4.38
C TYR A 210 5.98 7.97 -3.84
N THR A 211 5.67 8.80 -2.86
CA THR A 211 4.35 9.31 -2.50
C THR A 211 4.23 10.69 -3.10
N VAL A 212 3.32 10.88 -4.00
CA VAL A 212 3.25 12.08 -4.86
C VAL A 212 2.15 13.01 -4.35
N ASN A 213 2.53 14.18 -3.84
CA ASN A 213 1.60 15.10 -3.18
C ASN A 213 1.59 16.51 -3.79
N SER A 214 2.30 16.74 -4.91
CA SER A 214 2.31 18.03 -5.61
C SER A 214 1.64 17.95 -6.98
N THR A 215 0.93 19.01 -7.35
CA THR A 215 0.30 19.13 -8.66
C THR A 215 1.32 19.02 -9.81
N GLU A 216 2.51 19.58 -9.64
CA GLU A 216 3.56 19.59 -10.65
C GLU A 216 4.08 18.18 -10.92
N ASP A 217 4.41 17.43 -9.85
CA ASP A 217 4.92 16.07 -9.98
C ASP A 217 3.86 15.11 -10.51
N MET A 218 2.60 15.26 -10.07
CA MET A 218 1.48 14.49 -10.62
C MET A 218 1.34 14.67 -12.13
N LYS A 219 1.41 15.91 -12.63
CA LYS A 219 1.35 16.17 -14.08
C LYS A 219 2.48 15.50 -14.84
N LYS A 220 3.74 15.65 -14.37
CA LYS A 220 4.91 15.01 -14.99
C LYS A 220 4.72 13.48 -15.08
N LEU A 221 4.22 12.85 -14.04
CA LEU A 221 4.02 11.40 -13.98
C LEU A 221 2.84 10.93 -14.86
N ILE A 222 1.78 11.72 -14.95
CA ILE A 222 0.67 11.47 -15.90
C ILE A 222 1.19 11.54 -17.35
N ASP A 223 1.97 12.56 -17.68
CA ASP A 223 2.59 12.72 -19.00
C ASP A 223 3.57 11.57 -19.33
N ALA A 224 4.30 11.09 -18.32
CA ALA A 224 5.16 9.90 -18.41
C ALA A 224 4.37 8.58 -18.48
N LYS A 225 3.04 8.61 -18.33
CA LYS A 225 2.13 7.45 -18.43
C LYS A 225 2.43 6.35 -17.41
N VAL A 226 2.79 6.71 -16.17
CA VAL A 226 2.87 5.73 -15.08
C VAL A 226 1.52 5.02 -14.91
N THR A 227 1.52 3.79 -14.43
CA THR A 227 0.29 3.00 -14.26
C THR A 227 -0.57 3.62 -13.17
N ASN A 228 0.00 3.88 -11.98
CA ASN A 228 -0.72 4.52 -10.89
C ASN A 228 0.19 5.51 -10.14
N ILE A 229 -0.45 6.54 -9.58
CA ILE A 229 0.14 7.49 -8.64
C ILE A 229 -0.42 7.19 -7.25
N ILE A 230 0.46 6.90 -6.30
CA ILE A 230 0.13 6.69 -4.88
C ILE A 230 0.30 8.03 -4.17
N THR A 231 -0.79 8.55 -3.57
CA THR A 231 -0.86 9.89 -2.97
C THR A 231 -1.61 9.91 -1.65
N ASP A 232 -1.21 10.79 -0.73
CA ASP A 232 -1.94 11.09 0.51
C ASP A 232 -3.23 11.89 0.23
N ASP A 233 -3.25 12.65 -0.89
CA ASP A 233 -4.33 13.59 -1.24
C ASP A 233 -5.09 13.13 -2.49
N VAL A 234 -6.08 12.25 -2.28
CA VAL A 234 -6.87 11.67 -3.38
C VAL A 234 -7.68 12.72 -4.13
N ALA A 235 -8.17 13.78 -3.45
CA ALA A 235 -8.93 14.84 -4.08
C ALA A 235 -8.05 15.64 -5.05
N LEU A 236 -6.84 16.01 -4.64
CA LEU A 236 -5.85 16.66 -5.49
C LEU A 236 -5.48 15.75 -6.67
N GLY A 237 -5.19 14.47 -6.41
CA GLY A 237 -4.82 13.49 -7.45
C GLY A 237 -5.87 13.39 -8.55
N LEU A 238 -7.13 13.26 -8.20
CA LEU A 238 -8.25 13.20 -9.15
C LEU A 238 -8.47 14.52 -9.87
N GLN A 239 -8.33 15.66 -9.18
CA GLN A 239 -8.40 16.98 -9.81
C GLN A 239 -7.36 17.15 -10.92
N VAL A 240 -6.10 16.79 -10.64
CA VAL A 240 -5.00 16.88 -11.61
C VAL A 240 -5.22 15.91 -12.78
N LEU A 241 -5.61 14.65 -12.47
CA LEU A 241 -5.87 13.65 -13.49
C LEU A 241 -6.99 14.08 -14.46
N ASN A 242 -8.08 14.65 -13.94
CA ASN A 242 -9.20 15.10 -14.77
C ASN A 242 -8.86 16.35 -15.61
N ALA A 243 -7.98 17.22 -15.12
CA ALA A 243 -7.50 18.37 -15.86
C ALA A 243 -6.48 17.99 -16.98
N SER A 244 -5.95 16.76 -16.95
CA SER A 244 -4.97 16.25 -17.94
C SER A 244 -5.61 15.39 -19.06
N LYS A 245 -6.94 15.20 -19.00
CA LYS A 245 -7.74 14.53 -20.05
C LYS A 245 -8.17 15.51 -21.14
#